data_1ccaaa135e74f0d5fb232f409cb2b4d2
#
_entry.id   1ccaaa135e74f0d5fb232f409cb2b4d2
#
_cell.length_a   1.000
_cell.length_b   1.000
_cell.length_c   1.000
_cell.angle_alpha   90.00
_cell.angle_beta   90.00
_cell.angle_gamma   90.00
#
_symmetry.space_group_name_H-M   'P 1'
#
loop_
_entity.id
_entity.type
_entity.pdbx_description
1 polymer ?
#
loop_
_entity_poly.entity_id
_entity_poly.type
_entity_poly.pdbx_seq_one_letter_code
_entity_poly.pdbx_strand_id
1 'polypeptide(L)'
;MKHKCFAAVVLAVALLLTGCGGAAAPAAPAGSGAASQSAAAAAVQTAQKERITDQWSLEKTVRGEMIGVMKLSIHVPQLVCDSPDAAALNEELAAMYVAEYKDYESDPDAEVPQGEECSQTEINWDAYWYGDCVSLVVFRYDGGTDPGYSRGWCFDFATGRQITTAEMLQHMGLDPDEVQAQVQRQAMQTFDRDMAQGGYYEGLRSGGNLASMRMNTLENNQLDDLCLLLPEPDRLVLR
;
A
#
# COMPACT_ATOMS: atom_id res chain seq x y z
N MET A 1 -22.10 -19.14 2.04
CA MET A 1 -21.14 -18.08 1.73
C MET A 1 -19.77 -18.72 1.53
N LYS A 2 -19.18 -18.65 0.36
CA LYS A 2 -17.91 -19.32 0.05
C LYS A 2 -16.81 -18.30 0.35
N HIS A 3 -16.10 -18.48 1.46
CA HIS A 3 -14.90 -17.70 1.77
C HIS A 3 -13.82 -18.06 0.75
N LYS A 4 -13.49 -17.11 -0.12
CA LYS A 4 -12.32 -17.18 -0.99
C LYS A 4 -11.11 -16.77 -0.13
N CYS A 5 -10.38 -17.75 0.40
CA CYS A 5 -9.04 -17.49 0.93
C CYS A 5 -8.14 -17.14 -0.24
N PHE A 6 -7.91 -15.87 -0.49
CA PHE A 6 -6.82 -15.40 -1.33
C PHE A 6 -5.56 -15.34 -0.47
N ALA A 7 -4.62 -16.22 -0.72
CA ALA A 7 -3.27 -16.06 -0.21
C ALA A 7 -2.68 -14.82 -0.88
N ALA A 8 -2.51 -13.74 -0.14
CA ALA A 8 -1.78 -12.57 -0.59
C ALA A 8 -0.33 -12.97 -0.84
N VAL A 9 0.06 -13.10 -2.09
CA VAL A 9 1.45 -13.32 -2.49
C VAL A 9 2.16 -11.97 -2.36
N VAL A 10 2.98 -11.81 -1.32
CA VAL A 10 3.85 -10.63 -1.18
C VAL A 10 4.94 -10.75 -2.25
N LEU A 11 4.79 -9.98 -3.31
CA LEU A 11 5.72 -9.95 -4.43
C LEU A 11 6.70 -8.81 -4.22
N ALA A 12 7.89 -9.09 -3.66
CA ALA A 12 8.97 -8.11 -3.58
C ALA A 12 9.76 -8.13 -4.89
N VAL A 13 9.48 -7.19 -5.78
CA VAL A 13 10.30 -6.94 -6.98
C VAL A 13 11.40 -5.96 -6.58
N ALA A 14 12.60 -6.46 -6.28
CA ALA A 14 13.77 -5.60 -6.07
C ALA A 14 14.35 -5.21 -7.43
N LEU A 15 14.00 -4.05 -7.95
CA LEU A 15 14.65 -3.44 -9.10
C LEU A 15 15.81 -2.57 -8.59
N LEU A 16 17.03 -3.03 -8.82
CA LEU A 16 18.22 -2.22 -8.58
C LEU A 16 18.31 -1.18 -9.70
N LEU A 17 18.02 0.07 -9.37
CA LEU A 17 18.23 1.21 -10.26
C LEU A 17 19.76 1.48 -10.34
N THR A 18 20.46 0.75 -11.22
CA THR A 18 21.86 1.06 -11.52
C THR A 18 21.91 2.28 -12.45
N GLY A 19 21.99 3.45 -11.85
CA GLY A 19 22.29 4.68 -12.59
C GLY A 19 23.73 4.63 -13.13
N CYS A 20 23.91 4.34 -14.42
CA CYS A 20 25.15 4.53 -15.14
C CYS A 20 25.39 6.03 -15.38
N GLY A 21 26.37 6.60 -14.70
CA GLY A 21 26.84 7.97 -14.91
C GLY A 21 28.27 8.12 -14.44
N GLY A 22 29.21 7.49 -15.13
CA GLY A 22 30.63 7.72 -14.92
C GLY A 22 31.13 8.89 -15.76
N ALA A 23 31.56 9.96 -15.12
CA ALA A 23 32.61 10.84 -15.67
C ALA A 23 33.37 11.45 -14.49
N ALA A 24 34.62 11.05 -14.35
CA ALA A 24 35.55 11.64 -13.40
C ALA A 24 35.86 13.06 -13.79
N ALA A 25 35.60 14.04 -12.93
CA ALA A 25 36.10 15.38 -12.99
C ALA A 25 36.85 15.75 -11.70
N PRO A 26 37.83 16.65 -11.72
CA PRO A 26 38.85 16.77 -10.69
C PRO A 26 38.34 17.43 -9.40
N ALA A 27 38.99 17.05 -8.29
CA ALA A 27 38.71 17.54 -6.96
C ALA A 27 38.77 19.08 -6.84
N ALA A 28 37.69 19.67 -6.35
CA ALA A 28 37.62 21.02 -5.82
C ALA A 28 37.27 20.98 -4.32
N PRO A 29 37.64 21.98 -3.52
CA PRO A 29 37.80 21.86 -2.08
C PRO A 29 36.48 21.67 -1.31
N ALA A 30 36.54 20.81 -0.31
CA ALA A 30 35.47 20.58 0.65
C ALA A 30 35.18 21.84 1.45
N GLY A 31 33.94 22.33 1.37
CA GLY A 31 33.46 23.40 2.22
C GLY A 31 32.01 23.79 1.93
N SER A 32 31.12 23.55 2.89
CA SER A 32 29.75 24.09 3.04
C SER A 32 28.56 23.45 2.26
N GLY A 33 28.76 22.45 1.39
CA GLY A 33 27.63 21.87 0.64
C GLY A 33 26.73 20.92 1.43
N ALA A 34 27.26 20.19 2.40
CA ALA A 34 26.53 19.11 3.10
C ALA A 34 25.40 19.62 4.01
N ALA A 35 25.60 20.74 4.70
CA ALA A 35 24.58 21.32 5.58
C ALA A 35 23.39 21.92 4.78
N SER A 36 23.67 22.49 3.61
CA SER A 36 22.63 23.08 2.74
C SER A 36 21.77 22.00 2.07
N GLN A 37 22.35 20.87 1.67
CA GLN A 37 21.63 19.73 1.09
C GLN A 37 20.74 19.02 2.13
N SER A 38 21.24 18.88 3.38
CA SER A 38 20.46 18.30 4.49
C SER A 38 19.25 19.17 4.85
N ALA A 39 19.40 20.49 4.87
CA ALA A 39 18.29 21.41 5.15
C ALA A 39 17.24 21.42 4.03
N ALA A 40 17.67 21.36 2.78
CA ALA A 40 16.76 21.27 1.62
C ALA A 40 15.98 19.95 1.61
N ALA A 41 16.64 18.82 1.88
CA ALA A 41 15.97 17.51 1.98
C ALA A 41 14.96 17.47 3.13
N ALA A 42 15.29 18.02 4.31
CA ALA A 42 14.37 18.13 5.42
C ALA A 42 13.16 19.02 5.13
N ALA A 43 13.35 20.13 4.40
CA ALA A 43 12.26 21.01 3.98
C ALA A 43 11.31 20.32 2.99
N VAL A 44 11.84 19.55 2.04
CA VAL A 44 11.04 18.74 1.10
C VAL A 44 10.22 17.70 1.85
N GLN A 45 10.82 16.95 2.79
CA GLN A 45 10.10 15.96 3.59
C GLN A 45 9.01 16.59 4.47
N THR A 46 9.24 17.78 5.02
CA THR A 46 8.23 18.50 5.80
C THR A 46 7.07 18.92 4.90
N ALA A 47 7.34 19.49 3.73
CA ALA A 47 6.33 19.88 2.77
C ALA A 47 5.50 18.65 2.27
N GLN A 48 6.14 17.50 2.06
CA GLN A 48 5.46 16.27 1.69
C GLN A 48 4.51 15.77 2.80
N LYS A 49 4.93 15.84 4.08
CA LYS A 49 4.09 15.45 5.22
C LYS A 49 2.85 16.31 5.40
N GLU A 50 2.88 17.56 4.97
CA GLU A 50 1.73 18.47 5.05
C GLU A 50 0.73 18.23 3.90
N ARG A 51 1.13 17.52 2.84
CA ARG A 51 0.27 17.21 1.68
C ARG A 51 -0.67 16.02 1.91
N ILE A 52 -0.39 15.17 2.90
CA ILE A 52 -1.26 14.05 3.30
C ILE A 52 -1.38 14.06 4.81
N THR A 53 -2.62 14.05 5.29
CA THR A 53 -2.96 14.08 6.72
C THR A 53 -4.15 13.17 6.98
N ASP A 54 -4.43 12.84 8.24
CA ASP A 54 -5.68 12.17 8.57
C ASP A 54 -6.87 13.11 8.31
N GLN A 55 -7.85 12.65 7.53
CA GLN A 55 -9.17 13.31 7.46
C GLN A 55 -10.08 12.85 8.60
N TRP A 56 -9.83 11.67 9.13
CA TRP A 56 -10.56 11.10 10.24
C TRP A 56 -9.73 10.07 10.97
N SER A 57 -9.87 10.00 12.30
CA SER A 57 -9.22 8.98 13.11
C SER A 57 -10.09 8.55 14.28
N LEU A 58 -9.99 7.28 14.67
CA LEU A 58 -10.70 6.70 15.81
C LEU A 58 -9.82 5.72 16.55
N GLU A 59 -9.55 6.00 17.84
CA GLU A 59 -8.90 5.10 18.79
C GLU A 59 -9.90 4.73 19.87
N LYS A 60 -10.44 3.50 19.81
CA LYS A 60 -11.51 3.10 20.72
C LYS A 60 -11.54 1.59 20.96
N THR A 61 -12.01 1.19 22.14
CA THR A 61 -12.37 -0.19 22.44
C THR A 61 -13.89 -0.29 22.56
N VAL A 62 -14.51 -1.16 21.77
CA VAL A 62 -15.96 -1.29 21.67
C VAL A 62 -16.42 -2.72 21.92
N ARG A 63 -17.70 -2.90 22.29
CA ARG A 63 -18.32 -4.22 22.30
C ARG A 63 -18.69 -4.64 20.89
N GLY A 64 -18.19 -5.79 20.46
CA GLY A 64 -18.57 -6.40 19.19
C GLY A 64 -19.81 -7.28 19.37
N GLU A 65 -20.73 -7.26 18.41
CA GLU A 65 -21.96 -8.06 18.48
C GLU A 65 -21.71 -9.57 18.52
N MET A 66 -20.67 -10.04 17.80
CA MET A 66 -20.39 -11.48 17.65
C MET A 66 -19.12 -11.95 18.35
N ILE A 67 -18.18 -11.07 18.61
CA ILE A 67 -16.82 -11.43 19.08
C ILE A 67 -16.45 -10.84 20.43
N GLY A 68 -17.42 -10.27 21.14
CA GLY A 68 -17.24 -9.70 22.48
C GLY A 68 -16.66 -8.30 22.44
N VAL A 69 -15.33 -8.16 22.42
CA VAL A 69 -14.64 -6.86 22.48
C VAL A 69 -13.72 -6.69 21.27
N MET A 70 -13.70 -5.49 20.73
CA MET A 70 -12.87 -5.12 19.58
C MET A 70 -12.14 -3.81 19.85
N LYS A 71 -10.84 -3.78 19.59
CA LYS A 71 -10.04 -2.55 19.50
C LYS A 71 -10.15 -1.98 18.09
N LEU A 72 -10.43 -0.69 18.02
CA LEU A 72 -10.43 0.10 16.78
C LEU A 72 -9.24 1.06 16.84
N SER A 73 -8.34 0.98 15.85
CA SER A 73 -7.25 1.93 15.62
C SER A 73 -7.31 2.31 14.14
N ILE A 74 -7.94 3.45 13.85
CA ILE A 74 -8.34 3.81 12.50
C ILE A 74 -7.81 5.19 12.17
N HIS A 75 -7.00 5.27 11.12
CA HIS A 75 -6.45 6.50 10.55
C HIS A 75 -6.76 6.51 9.06
N VAL A 76 -7.59 7.42 8.62
CA VAL A 76 -8.01 7.54 7.22
C VAL A 76 -7.37 8.78 6.60
N PRO A 77 -6.55 8.64 5.55
CA PRO A 77 -5.84 9.76 4.97
C PRO A 77 -6.72 10.64 4.10
N GLN A 78 -6.26 11.88 3.90
CA GLN A 78 -6.71 12.79 2.84
C GLN A 78 -5.54 13.44 2.13
N LEU A 79 -5.72 13.73 0.85
CA LEU A 79 -4.83 14.57 0.07
C LEU A 79 -5.18 16.04 0.31
N VAL A 80 -4.21 16.84 0.74
CA VAL A 80 -4.34 18.29 0.92
C VAL A 80 -3.93 18.96 -0.39
N CYS A 81 -4.86 18.99 -1.35
CA CYS A 81 -4.66 19.54 -2.68
C CYS A 81 -6.00 20.13 -3.18
N ASP A 82 -5.95 21.34 -3.74
CA ASP A 82 -7.11 22.00 -4.33
C ASP A 82 -7.30 21.52 -5.79
N SER A 83 -7.81 20.29 -5.93
CA SER A 83 -8.10 19.71 -7.24
C SER A 83 -9.34 18.80 -7.18
N PRO A 84 -10.07 18.65 -8.30
CA PRO A 84 -11.22 17.74 -8.36
C PRO A 84 -10.85 16.28 -8.08
N ASP A 85 -9.68 15.81 -8.54
CA ASP A 85 -9.25 14.44 -8.37
C ASP A 85 -8.89 14.16 -6.90
N ALA A 86 -8.25 15.13 -6.20
CA ALA A 86 -7.98 15.00 -4.77
C ALA A 86 -9.27 14.96 -3.96
N ALA A 87 -10.24 15.81 -4.31
CA ALA A 87 -11.56 15.82 -3.66
C ALA A 87 -12.30 14.50 -3.85
N ALA A 88 -12.29 13.96 -5.07
CA ALA A 88 -12.93 12.67 -5.40
C ALA A 88 -12.26 11.50 -4.64
N LEU A 89 -10.92 11.49 -4.59
CA LEU A 89 -10.19 10.45 -3.87
C LEU A 89 -10.43 10.53 -2.34
N ASN A 90 -10.47 11.74 -1.78
CA ASN A 90 -10.77 11.92 -0.35
C ASN A 90 -12.20 11.44 -0.02
N GLU A 91 -13.18 11.68 -0.91
CA GLU A 91 -14.53 11.17 -0.75
C GLU A 91 -14.59 9.63 -0.86
N GLU A 92 -13.86 9.03 -1.81
CA GLU A 92 -13.72 7.58 -1.93
C GLU A 92 -13.15 6.97 -0.65
N LEU A 93 -12.06 7.52 -0.11
CA LEU A 93 -11.43 7.07 1.13
C LEU A 93 -12.38 7.17 2.33
N ALA A 94 -13.09 8.28 2.45
CA ALA A 94 -14.08 8.45 3.51
C ALA A 94 -15.24 7.44 3.40
N ALA A 95 -15.77 7.25 2.19
CA ALA A 95 -16.84 6.28 1.96
C ALA A 95 -16.41 4.84 2.26
N MET A 96 -15.15 4.52 1.97
CA MET A 96 -14.60 3.17 2.12
C MET A 96 -14.23 2.82 3.56
N TYR A 97 -13.67 3.78 4.31
CA TYR A 97 -13.03 3.50 5.60
C TYR A 97 -13.63 4.26 6.79
N VAL A 98 -14.39 5.33 6.58
CA VAL A 98 -15.03 6.09 7.68
C VAL A 98 -16.44 5.62 7.92
N ALA A 99 -17.21 5.38 6.86
CA ALA A 99 -18.66 5.14 6.94
C ALA A 99 -19.02 3.95 7.86
N GLU A 100 -18.22 2.89 7.86
CA GLU A 100 -18.42 1.67 8.66
C GLU A 100 -18.26 1.93 10.17
N TYR A 101 -17.41 2.89 10.56
CA TYR A 101 -17.02 3.09 11.96
C TYR A 101 -17.55 4.36 12.58
N LYS A 102 -18.24 5.20 11.80
CA LYS A 102 -18.68 6.53 12.25
C LYS A 102 -19.65 6.48 13.46
N ASP A 103 -20.47 5.46 13.54
CA ASP A 103 -21.43 5.32 14.62
C ASP A 103 -20.73 5.01 15.97
N TYR A 104 -19.54 4.40 15.96
CA TYR A 104 -18.76 4.14 17.16
C TYR A 104 -18.12 5.41 17.76
N GLU A 105 -17.97 6.49 16.98
CA GLU A 105 -17.37 7.74 17.45
C GLU A 105 -18.16 8.37 18.60
N SER A 106 -19.48 8.32 18.54
CA SER A 106 -20.39 9.01 19.45
C SER A 106 -21.02 8.13 20.53
N ASP A 107 -20.76 6.81 20.53
CA ASP A 107 -21.34 5.87 21.50
C ASP A 107 -20.48 5.77 22.75
N PRO A 108 -20.90 6.36 23.91
CA PRO A 108 -20.17 6.26 25.17
C PRO A 108 -20.22 4.86 25.78
N ASP A 109 -21.24 4.05 25.48
CA ASP A 109 -21.41 2.70 25.99
C ASP A 109 -20.56 1.67 25.21
N ALA A 110 -19.95 2.10 24.10
CA ALA A 110 -19.04 1.26 23.32
C ALA A 110 -17.73 0.95 24.07
N GLU A 111 -17.30 1.80 25.00
CA GLU A 111 -16.05 1.59 25.74
C GLU A 111 -16.17 0.41 26.74
N VAL A 112 -15.13 -0.42 26.77
CA VAL A 112 -15.03 -1.57 27.67
C VAL A 112 -13.71 -1.53 28.47
N PRO A 113 -13.66 -2.17 29.66
CA PRO A 113 -12.44 -2.23 30.48
C PRO A 113 -11.28 -2.89 29.71
N GLN A 114 -10.07 -2.42 30.01
CA GLN A 114 -8.85 -3.04 29.47
C GLN A 114 -8.76 -4.52 29.90
N GLY A 115 -8.32 -5.37 28.99
CA GLY A 115 -8.11 -6.81 29.23
C GLY A 115 -9.24 -7.70 28.76
N GLU A 116 -10.30 -7.14 28.19
CA GLU A 116 -11.41 -7.90 27.59
C GLU A 116 -11.34 -7.95 26.06
N GLU A 117 -10.21 -7.53 25.46
CA GLU A 117 -10.05 -7.53 24.02
C GLU A 117 -9.92 -8.94 23.45
N CYS A 118 -10.73 -9.25 22.47
CA CYS A 118 -10.66 -10.52 21.75
C CYS A 118 -10.42 -10.35 20.24
N SER A 119 -10.49 -9.13 19.71
CA SER A 119 -10.07 -8.82 18.34
C SER A 119 -9.59 -7.37 18.20
N GLN A 120 -9.04 -7.06 17.05
CA GLN A 120 -8.50 -5.75 16.70
C GLN A 120 -8.81 -5.44 15.25
N THR A 121 -9.27 -4.22 14.97
CA THR A 121 -9.32 -3.68 13.62
C THR A 121 -8.36 -2.50 13.54
N GLU A 122 -7.46 -2.58 12.60
CA GLU A 122 -6.48 -1.55 12.30
C GLU A 122 -6.66 -1.06 10.86
N ILE A 123 -6.81 0.26 10.69
CA ILE A 123 -6.71 0.91 9.39
C ILE A 123 -5.63 1.98 9.52
N ASN A 124 -4.60 1.86 8.72
CA ASN A 124 -3.46 2.76 8.74
C ASN A 124 -2.98 3.03 7.32
N TRP A 125 -2.13 4.03 7.12
CA TRP A 125 -1.66 4.40 5.79
C TRP A 125 -0.19 4.79 5.78
N ASP A 126 0.43 4.58 4.62
CA ASP A 126 1.76 5.06 4.28
C ASP A 126 1.75 5.82 2.97
N ALA A 127 2.67 6.78 2.84
CA ALA A 127 2.85 7.57 1.63
C ALA A 127 4.29 7.45 1.13
N TYR A 128 4.44 6.99 -0.09
CA TYR A 128 5.72 6.75 -0.75
C TYR A 128 5.92 7.77 -1.87
N TRP A 129 6.93 8.64 -1.72
CA TRP A 129 7.13 9.79 -2.57
C TRP A 129 8.19 9.57 -3.63
N TYR A 130 7.91 10.04 -4.85
CA TYR A 130 8.87 10.21 -5.94
C TYR A 130 8.66 11.58 -6.59
N GLY A 131 9.50 12.54 -6.24
CA GLY A 131 9.30 13.95 -6.62
C GLY A 131 7.99 14.50 -6.06
N ASP A 132 7.13 15.01 -6.94
CA ASP A 132 5.78 15.48 -6.60
C ASP A 132 4.71 14.37 -6.73
N CYS A 133 5.08 13.18 -7.17
CA CYS A 133 4.19 12.04 -7.20
C CYS A 133 4.24 11.26 -5.88
N VAL A 134 3.09 10.71 -5.49
CA VAL A 134 2.96 9.86 -4.31
C VAL A 134 2.21 8.58 -4.65
N SER A 135 2.64 7.47 -4.06
CA SER A 135 1.82 6.29 -3.87
C SER A 135 1.31 6.29 -2.44
N LEU A 136 0.01 6.47 -2.27
CA LEU A 136 -0.70 6.37 -0.99
C LEU A 136 -1.22 4.95 -0.85
N VAL A 137 -0.86 4.28 0.24
CA VAL A 137 -1.27 2.90 0.51
C VAL A 137 -2.00 2.86 1.85
N VAL A 138 -3.23 2.35 1.84
CA VAL A 138 -4.01 2.10 3.05
C VAL A 138 -3.99 0.62 3.35
N PHE A 139 -3.66 0.29 4.58
CA PHE A 139 -3.61 -1.07 5.12
C PHE A 139 -4.82 -1.27 6.03
N ARG A 140 -5.51 -2.40 5.89
CA ARG A 140 -6.57 -2.81 6.81
C ARG A 140 -6.26 -4.21 7.35
N TYR A 141 -6.38 -4.34 8.66
CA TYR A 141 -6.27 -5.59 9.39
C TYR A 141 -7.49 -5.75 10.30
N ASP A 142 -8.22 -6.84 10.16
CA ASP A 142 -9.45 -7.10 10.91
C ASP A 142 -9.28 -8.17 12.01
N GLY A 143 -8.06 -8.42 12.44
CA GLY A 143 -7.74 -9.39 13.50
C GLY A 143 -7.83 -10.86 13.07
N GLY A 144 -7.45 -11.77 13.97
CA GLY A 144 -7.52 -13.20 13.72
C GLY A 144 -6.43 -13.72 12.79
N THR A 145 -6.80 -14.63 11.88
CA THR A 145 -5.89 -15.30 10.93
C THR A 145 -5.81 -14.61 9.57
N ASP A 146 -6.56 -13.52 9.38
CA ASP A 146 -6.52 -12.75 8.14
C ASP A 146 -5.21 -11.95 8.08
N PRO A 147 -4.39 -12.09 7.03
CA PRO A 147 -3.18 -11.28 6.87
C PRO A 147 -3.45 -9.80 6.64
N GLY A 148 -4.72 -9.39 6.56
CA GLY A 148 -5.12 -8.05 6.17
C GLY A 148 -5.01 -7.83 4.67
N TYR A 149 -5.46 -6.69 4.22
CA TYR A 149 -5.32 -6.28 2.83
C TYR A 149 -4.83 -4.83 2.72
N SER A 150 -4.27 -4.50 1.58
CA SER A 150 -3.85 -3.15 1.26
C SER A 150 -4.46 -2.70 -0.05
N ARG A 151 -4.70 -1.40 -0.17
CA ARG A 151 -5.12 -0.75 -1.41
C ARG A 151 -4.30 0.50 -1.63
N GLY A 152 -3.90 0.74 -2.87
CA GLY A 152 -3.02 1.84 -3.23
C GLY A 152 -3.64 2.76 -4.27
N TRP A 153 -3.25 4.03 -4.22
CA TRP A 153 -3.57 5.06 -5.19
C TRP A 153 -2.33 5.88 -5.50
N CYS A 154 -2.15 6.23 -6.75
CA CYS A 154 -1.08 7.14 -7.15
C CYS A 154 -1.66 8.52 -7.46
N PHE A 155 -0.94 9.57 -7.04
CA PHE A 155 -1.37 10.95 -7.25
C PHE A 155 -0.18 11.84 -7.58
N ASP A 156 -0.35 12.75 -8.55
CA ASP A 156 0.64 13.75 -8.93
C ASP A 156 0.20 15.12 -8.41
N PHE A 157 0.89 15.63 -7.40
CA PHE A 157 0.62 16.93 -6.79
C PHE A 157 1.02 18.12 -7.66
N ALA A 158 1.90 17.92 -8.65
CA ALA A 158 2.26 19.00 -9.57
C ALA A 158 1.12 19.31 -10.54
N THR A 159 0.37 18.29 -10.96
CA THR A 159 -0.77 18.46 -11.87
C THR A 159 -2.13 18.44 -11.16
N GLY A 160 -2.17 18.02 -9.90
CA GLY A 160 -3.39 17.83 -9.12
C GLY A 160 -4.25 16.65 -9.64
N ARG A 161 -3.64 15.62 -10.21
CA ARG A 161 -4.35 14.50 -10.83
C ARG A 161 -4.06 13.17 -10.14
N GLN A 162 -5.09 12.35 -10.03
CA GLN A 162 -4.90 10.92 -9.80
C GLN A 162 -4.28 10.31 -11.07
N ILE A 163 -3.25 9.49 -10.88
CA ILE A 163 -2.52 8.82 -11.95
C ILE A 163 -2.54 7.30 -11.73
N THR A 164 -2.33 6.55 -12.80
CA THR A 164 -2.23 5.09 -12.72
C THR A 164 -0.88 4.66 -12.16
N THR A 165 -0.78 3.40 -11.71
CA THR A 165 0.51 2.80 -11.33
C THR A 165 1.49 2.82 -12.52
N ALA A 166 1.00 2.60 -13.74
CA ALA A 166 1.81 2.68 -14.95
C ALA A 166 2.39 4.10 -15.19
N GLU A 167 1.57 5.15 -15.02
CA GLU A 167 2.05 6.54 -15.12
C GLU A 167 3.08 6.86 -14.03
N MET A 168 2.85 6.40 -12.79
CA MET A 168 3.83 6.56 -11.70
C MET A 168 5.18 5.89 -12.04
N LEU A 169 5.17 4.68 -12.61
CA LEU A 169 6.38 4.00 -13.06
C LEU A 169 7.11 4.79 -14.18
N GLN A 170 6.35 5.36 -15.11
CA GLN A 170 6.92 6.23 -16.15
C GLN A 170 7.59 7.48 -15.56
N HIS A 171 6.98 8.13 -14.55
CA HIS A 171 7.63 9.22 -13.81
C HIS A 171 8.95 8.79 -13.18
N MET A 172 9.04 7.53 -12.74
CA MET A 172 10.27 6.93 -12.20
C MET A 172 11.28 6.53 -13.27
N GLY A 173 10.95 6.68 -14.57
CA GLY A 173 11.80 6.27 -15.70
C GLY A 173 11.80 4.75 -15.93
N LEU A 174 10.79 4.03 -15.42
CA LEU A 174 10.61 2.60 -15.63
C LEU A 174 9.61 2.37 -16.77
N ASP A 175 9.81 1.28 -17.52
CA ASP A 175 8.86 0.81 -18.52
C ASP A 175 7.77 -0.04 -17.85
N PRO A 176 6.50 0.40 -17.86
CA PRO A 176 5.41 -0.33 -17.21
C PRO A 176 5.19 -1.74 -17.78
N ASP A 177 5.40 -1.94 -19.08
CA ASP A 177 5.22 -3.25 -19.73
C ASP A 177 6.30 -4.24 -19.26
N GLU A 178 7.55 -3.77 -19.12
CA GLU A 178 8.64 -4.59 -18.56
C GLU A 178 8.37 -4.95 -17.09
N VAL A 179 7.90 -3.98 -16.28
CA VAL A 179 7.54 -4.21 -14.87
C VAL A 179 6.37 -5.18 -14.78
N GLN A 180 5.30 -5.00 -15.57
CA GLN A 180 4.16 -5.92 -15.63
C GLN A 180 4.61 -7.35 -15.99
N ALA A 181 5.46 -7.50 -17.01
CA ALA A 181 5.97 -8.80 -17.40
C ALA A 181 6.83 -9.45 -16.29
N GLN A 182 7.56 -8.66 -15.51
CA GLN A 182 8.32 -9.17 -14.37
C GLN A 182 7.41 -9.59 -13.22
N VAL A 183 6.38 -8.81 -12.88
CA VAL A 183 5.36 -9.16 -11.88
C VAL A 183 4.73 -10.49 -12.23
N GLN A 184 4.26 -10.66 -13.46
CA GLN A 184 3.64 -11.90 -13.91
C GLN A 184 4.59 -13.10 -13.86
N ARG A 185 5.85 -12.91 -14.26
CA ARG A 185 6.86 -13.99 -14.13
C ARG A 185 7.06 -14.41 -12.67
N GLN A 186 7.17 -13.47 -11.75
CA GLN A 186 7.36 -13.78 -10.32
C GLN A 186 6.12 -14.41 -9.70
N ALA A 187 4.92 -13.91 -10.02
CA ALA A 187 3.66 -14.49 -9.58
C ALA A 187 3.56 -15.97 -10.02
N MET A 188 3.91 -16.26 -11.27
CA MET A 188 3.91 -17.63 -11.78
C MET A 188 4.98 -18.52 -11.15
N GLN A 189 6.17 -17.99 -10.92
CA GLN A 189 7.23 -18.74 -10.21
C GLN A 189 6.81 -19.07 -8.77
N THR A 190 6.17 -18.14 -8.08
CA THR A 190 5.63 -18.36 -6.73
C THR A 190 4.50 -19.40 -6.77
N PHE A 191 3.56 -19.25 -7.69
CA PHE A 191 2.50 -20.23 -7.88
C PHE A 191 3.04 -21.65 -8.13
N ASP A 192 3.99 -21.80 -9.06
CA ASP A 192 4.57 -23.11 -9.39
C ASP A 192 5.34 -23.72 -8.21
N ARG A 193 6.08 -22.88 -7.46
CA ARG A 193 6.76 -23.31 -6.24
C ARG A 193 5.79 -23.79 -5.17
N ASP A 194 4.72 -23.04 -4.93
CA ASP A 194 3.75 -23.35 -3.89
C ASP A 194 2.93 -24.60 -4.30
N MET A 195 2.56 -24.71 -5.57
CA MET A 195 1.91 -25.92 -6.11
C MET A 195 2.82 -27.16 -6.06
N ALA A 196 4.14 -27.02 -6.00
CA ALA A 196 5.07 -28.14 -5.82
C ALA A 196 5.12 -28.66 -4.37
N GLN A 197 4.59 -27.91 -3.40
CA GLN A 197 4.54 -28.33 -2.00
C GLN A 197 3.48 -29.42 -1.79
N GLY A 198 3.63 -30.20 -0.70
CA GLY A 198 2.65 -31.21 -0.28
C GLY A 198 1.48 -30.63 0.52
N GLY A 199 0.66 -31.48 1.10
CA GLY A 199 -0.45 -31.09 1.97
C GLY A 199 -1.59 -30.37 1.25
N TYR A 200 -1.93 -29.15 1.68
CA TYR A 200 -3.03 -28.37 1.10
C TYR A 200 -2.90 -28.20 -0.43
N TYR A 201 -1.73 -27.91 -0.94
CA TYR A 201 -1.48 -27.73 -2.37
C TYR A 201 -1.60 -29.01 -3.18
N GLU A 202 -1.34 -30.18 -2.57
CA GLU A 202 -1.57 -31.48 -3.21
C GLU A 202 -3.06 -31.73 -3.47
N GLY A 203 -3.92 -31.36 -2.51
CA GLY A 203 -5.37 -31.40 -2.68
C GLY A 203 -5.86 -30.50 -3.81
N LEU A 204 -5.30 -29.30 -3.94
CA LEU A 204 -5.63 -28.38 -5.03
C LEU A 204 -5.21 -28.93 -6.41
N ARG A 205 -4.03 -29.54 -6.51
CA ARG A 205 -3.56 -30.16 -7.75
C ARG A 205 -4.45 -31.32 -8.20
N SER A 206 -4.84 -32.18 -7.26
CA SER A 206 -5.68 -33.36 -7.55
C SER A 206 -7.12 -32.97 -7.91
N GLY A 207 -7.58 -31.78 -7.51
CA GLY A 207 -8.91 -31.26 -7.83
C GLY A 207 -9.12 -30.84 -9.29
N GLY A 208 -8.10 -30.92 -10.15
CA GLY A 208 -8.20 -30.72 -11.60
C GLY A 208 -8.38 -29.27 -12.07
N ASN A 209 -8.21 -28.27 -11.19
CA ASN A 209 -8.48 -26.85 -11.51
C ASN A 209 -7.22 -25.98 -11.67
N LEU A 210 -6.07 -26.62 -11.92
CA LEU A 210 -4.76 -25.93 -11.94
C LEU A 210 -4.67 -24.85 -13.03
N ALA A 211 -5.24 -25.10 -14.20
CA ALA A 211 -5.24 -24.14 -15.32
C ALA A 211 -6.03 -22.86 -14.97
N SER A 212 -7.20 -23.01 -14.35
CA SER A 212 -8.01 -21.88 -13.90
C SER A 212 -7.32 -21.09 -12.78
N MET A 213 -6.65 -21.78 -11.85
CA MET A 213 -5.88 -21.13 -10.79
C MET A 213 -4.71 -20.32 -11.34
N ARG A 214 -3.97 -20.86 -12.32
CA ARG A 214 -2.90 -20.14 -13.02
C ARG A 214 -3.43 -18.88 -13.71
N MET A 215 -4.55 -18.99 -14.39
CA MET A 215 -5.18 -17.85 -15.08
C MET A 215 -5.60 -16.78 -14.08
N ASN A 216 -6.28 -17.15 -12.99
CA ASN A 216 -6.64 -16.22 -11.92
C ASN A 216 -5.41 -15.54 -11.29
N THR A 217 -4.29 -16.26 -11.14
CA THR A 217 -3.03 -15.68 -10.64
C THR A 217 -2.52 -14.60 -11.57
N LEU A 218 -2.57 -14.79 -12.88
CA LEU A 218 -2.16 -13.78 -13.85
C LEU A 218 -3.13 -12.59 -13.89
N GLU A 219 -4.44 -12.86 -13.85
CA GLU A 219 -5.49 -11.82 -13.86
C GLU A 219 -5.47 -10.94 -12.62
N ASN A 220 -5.13 -11.48 -11.45
CA ASN A 220 -5.08 -10.76 -10.17
C ASN A 220 -3.70 -10.11 -9.87
N ASN A 221 -2.75 -10.16 -10.79
CA ASN A 221 -1.43 -9.52 -10.67
C ASN A 221 -1.21 -8.56 -11.84
N GLN A 222 -2.14 -7.65 -12.02
CA GLN A 222 -1.99 -6.50 -12.91
C GLN A 222 -1.45 -5.31 -12.12
N LEU A 223 -0.72 -4.39 -12.77
CA LEU A 223 -0.15 -3.22 -12.09
C LEU A 223 -1.20 -2.38 -11.37
N ASP A 224 -2.39 -2.25 -11.93
CA ASP A 224 -3.48 -1.45 -11.34
C ASP A 224 -4.11 -2.10 -10.10
N ASP A 225 -3.85 -3.41 -9.88
CA ASP A 225 -4.31 -4.14 -8.70
C ASP A 225 -3.25 -4.15 -7.57
N LEU A 226 -2.05 -3.61 -7.83
CA LEU A 226 -0.93 -3.68 -6.92
C LEU A 226 -0.62 -2.33 -6.28
N CYS A 227 -0.30 -2.36 -4.99
CA CYS A 227 0.22 -1.20 -4.27
C CYS A 227 1.70 -1.00 -4.60
N LEU A 228 2.08 0.23 -4.95
CA LEU A 228 3.46 0.61 -5.20
C LEU A 228 4.06 1.17 -3.92
N LEU A 229 5.12 0.54 -3.40
CA LEU A 229 5.82 0.95 -2.20
C LEU A 229 7.27 1.28 -2.53
N LEU A 230 7.79 2.32 -1.92
CA LEU A 230 9.18 2.77 -2.03
C LEU A 230 9.80 2.80 -0.62
N PRO A 231 10.05 1.64 0.00
CA PRO A 231 10.58 1.58 1.36
C PRO A 231 11.98 2.19 1.49
N GLU A 232 12.71 2.24 0.38
CA GLU A 232 14.02 2.87 0.24
C GLU A 232 14.08 3.61 -1.11
N PRO A 233 14.92 4.66 -1.26
CA PRO A 233 14.92 5.50 -2.46
C PRO A 233 15.19 4.77 -3.78
N ASP A 234 15.85 3.61 -3.73
CA ASP A 234 16.27 2.78 -4.86
C ASP A 234 15.57 1.41 -4.88
N ARG A 235 14.59 1.21 -4.03
CA ARG A 235 13.87 -0.06 -3.88
C ARG A 235 12.39 0.10 -4.12
N LEU A 236 11.92 -0.38 -5.27
CA LEU A 236 10.50 -0.52 -5.59
C LEU A 236 9.99 -1.89 -5.11
N VAL A 237 8.86 -1.90 -4.45
CA VAL A 237 8.10 -3.11 -4.08
C VAL A 237 6.68 -2.95 -4.60
N LEU A 238 6.17 -3.95 -5.29
CA LEU A 238 4.77 -4.08 -5.69
C LEU A 238 4.11 -5.19 -4.85
N ARG A 239 2.97 -4.86 -4.25
CA ARG A 239 2.27 -5.75 -3.31
C ARG A 239 0.78 -5.83 -3.63
#